data_31893eaab9a3f0fc112d143f3852028b
#
_entry.id   31893eaab9a3f0fc112d143f3852028b
#
_cell.length_a   1.000
_cell.length_b   1.000
_cell.length_c   1.000
_cell.angle_alpha   90.00
_cell.angle_beta   90.00
_cell.angle_gamma   90.00
#
_symmetry.space_group_name_H-M   'P 1'
#
loop_
_entity.id
_entity.type
_entity.pdbx_description
1 polymer ?
#
loop_
_entity_poly.entity_id
_entity_poly.type
_entity_poly.pdbx_seq_one_letter_code
_entity_poly.pdbx_strand_id
1 'polypeptide(L)'
;MTQPLSHSGQPIRHARPVGPMHEIDMGHHRASSLEGSVRIDVTPTNAGWDFLSFAVIELQPGESHRAQLDDQETAIVPLSGAGIVTADGEVFELSRTSVFEQMPHIVYTPPATAITVTVGEEADCSFEFAIGSAPAEGKYPIRLIEPAQMKQELRGGGQAYRHVNHVLAPPIDAERLILYEVYVPRGTWSGWAPHCHDGRDGSPYLEEVYYFRLDPGNGFVMQRNWRDDEDFDELFAARNGEAVLVTKGYHSSVACPTSHMMFLNYLAGELYDSERRTPPCFDEAFTWIHDNWDHNAWELPVVRPPE
;
A
#
# COMPACT_ATOMS: atom_id res chain seq x y z
N MET A 1 32.01 -26.16 10.95
CA MET A 1 31.73 -24.75 10.62
C MET A 1 30.55 -24.37 11.46
N THR A 2 30.78 -23.56 12.48
CA THR A 2 29.73 -23.05 13.38
C THR A 2 28.98 -21.92 12.67
N GLN A 3 27.66 -22.04 12.54
CA GLN A 3 26.82 -20.95 12.03
C GLN A 3 26.87 -19.74 12.96
N PRO A 4 26.87 -18.51 12.44
CA PRO A 4 26.76 -17.32 13.28
C PRO A 4 25.42 -17.33 14.03
N LEU A 5 25.46 -17.01 15.33
CA LEU A 5 24.28 -16.88 16.19
C LEU A 5 23.83 -15.42 16.22
N SER A 6 22.52 -15.19 16.29
CA SER A 6 21.97 -13.88 16.64
C SER A 6 22.37 -13.49 18.07
N HIS A 7 22.24 -12.21 18.44
CA HIS A 7 22.48 -11.75 19.81
C HIS A 7 21.61 -12.45 20.87
N SER A 8 20.50 -13.05 20.47
CA SER A 8 19.61 -13.88 21.31
C SER A 8 19.97 -15.37 21.31
N GLY A 9 21.03 -15.80 20.61
CA GLY A 9 21.44 -17.21 20.52
C GLY A 9 20.60 -18.07 19.60
N GLN A 10 19.67 -17.49 18.85
CA GLN A 10 18.85 -18.19 17.86
C GLN A 10 19.59 -18.27 16.50
N PRO A 11 19.48 -19.37 15.75
CA PRO A 11 20.07 -19.46 14.41
C PRO A 11 19.39 -18.45 13.47
N ILE A 12 20.22 -17.71 12.71
CA ILE A 12 19.72 -16.83 11.66
C ILE A 12 19.09 -17.70 10.58
N ARG A 13 17.78 -17.60 10.37
CA ARG A 13 17.08 -18.28 9.29
C ARG A 13 17.43 -17.59 7.96
N HIS A 14 17.95 -18.34 7.02
CA HIS A 14 18.15 -17.83 5.66
C HIS A 14 16.80 -17.62 4.98
N ALA A 15 16.64 -16.49 4.28
CA ALA A 15 15.49 -16.23 3.43
C ALA A 15 15.29 -17.42 2.45
N ARG A 16 14.04 -17.87 2.29
CA ARG A 16 13.75 -18.92 1.31
C ARG A 16 14.12 -18.41 -0.09
N PRO A 17 14.75 -19.25 -0.94
CA PRO A 17 14.99 -18.87 -2.32
C PRO A 17 13.63 -18.61 -3.00
N VAL A 18 13.54 -17.51 -3.75
CA VAL A 18 12.37 -17.16 -4.56
C VAL A 18 12.23 -18.27 -5.63
N GLY A 19 11.25 -19.15 -5.43
CA GLY A 19 10.92 -20.22 -6.40
C GLY A 19 10.21 -19.66 -7.64
N PRO A 20 10.01 -20.46 -8.70
CA PRO A 20 9.29 -20.03 -9.89
C PRO A 20 7.84 -19.68 -9.55
N MET A 21 7.37 -18.57 -10.11
CA MET A 21 6.13 -17.87 -9.82
C MET A 21 4.85 -18.61 -10.26
N HIS A 22 4.43 -19.63 -9.55
CA HIS A 22 3.12 -20.28 -9.79
C HIS A 22 2.30 -20.54 -8.52
N GLU A 23 2.80 -20.19 -7.34
CA GLU A 23 2.03 -20.22 -6.10
C GLU A 23 1.88 -18.79 -5.59
N ILE A 24 0.65 -18.40 -5.29
CA ILE A 24 0.33 -17.18 -4.55
C ILE A 24 0.94 -17.35 -3.16
N ASP A 25 2.10 -16.73 -2.94
CA ASP A 25 2.61 -16.52 -1.60
C ASP A 25 1.65 -15.55 -0.92
N MET A 26 1.01 -15.99 0.18
CA MET A 26 -0.09 -15.31 0.85
C MET A 26 0.23 -13.86 1.28
N GLY A 27 1.48 -13.42 1.21
CA GLY A 27 1.91 -12.07 1.54
C GLY A 27 2.39 -11.24 0.36
N HIS A 28 2.68 -11.83 -0.78
CA HIS A 28 3.29 -11.13 -1.90
C HIS A 28 2.58 -11.42 -3.22
N HIS A 29 1.92 -10.40 -3.76
CA HIS A 29 1.32 -10.43 -5.09
C HIS A 29 2.22 -9.68 -6.07
N ARG A 30 2.68 -10.38 -7.10
CA ARG A 30 3.43 -9.77 -8.20
C ARG A 30 2.48 -9.42 -9.34
N ALA A 31 2.76 -8.30 -10.02
CA ALA A 31 2.16 -8.04 -11.31
C ALA A 31 2.47 -9.24 -12.21
N SER A 32 1.44 -9.99 -12.59
CA SER A 32 1.60 -11.13 -13.47
C SER A 32 1.51 -10.64 -14.91
N SER A 33 2.21 -11.33 -15.82
CA SER A 33 1.96 -11.24 -17.27
C SER A 33 0.67 -12.00 -17.62
N LEU A 34 -0.42 -11.76 -16.85
CA LEU A 34 -1.70 -12.37 -17.14
C LEU A 34 -2.19 -11.91 -18.50
N GLU A 35 -2.77 -12.82 -19.26
CA GLU A 35 -3.57 -12.46 -20.42
C GLU A 35 -4.76 -11.63 -19.91
N GLY A 36 -4.86 -10.37 -20.35
CA GLY A 36 -5.94 -9.47 -19.98
C GLY A 36 -5.49 -8.18 -19.29
N SER A 37 -6.45 -7.38 -18.88
CA SER A 37 -6.25 -6.05 -18.30
C SER A 37 -5.92 -6.05 -16.79
N VAL A 38 -6.20 -7.13 -16.07
CA VAL A 38 -5.95 -7.23 -14.62
C VAL A 38 -4.49 -7.60 -14.36
N ARG A 39 -3.79 -6.76 -13.61
CA ARG A 39 -2.37 -6.94 -13.25
C ARG A 39 -2.20 -7.54 -11.86
N ILE A 40 -3.05 -7.14 -10.93
CA ILE A 40 -3.10 -7.65 -9.55
C ILE A 40 -4.58 -7.87 -9.21
N ASP A 41 -4.87 -8.95 -8.50
CA ASP A 41 -6.20 -9.27 -8.01
C ASP A 41 -6.10 -9.88 -6.61
N VAL A 42 -6.48 -9.11 -5.61
CA VAL A 42 -6.55 -9.47 -4.19
C VAL A 42 -8.01 -9.47 -3.78
N THR A 43 -8.48 -10.60 -3.31
CA THR A 43 -9.84 -10.77 -2.81
C THR A 43 -9.80 -11.28 -1.37
N PRO A 44 -10.84 -11.09 -0.57
CA PRO A 44 -10.91 -11.71 0.76
C PRO A 44 -10.62 -13.20 0.71
N THR A 45 -11.13 -13.90 -0.29
CA THR A 45 -10.96 -15.35 -0.44
C THR A 45 -9.49 -15.74 -0.68
N ASN A 46 -8.77 -15.08 -1.60
CA ASN A 46 -7.40 -15.46 -1.92
C ASN A 46 -6.36 -14.91 -0.93
N ALA A 47 -6.70 -13.86 -0.18
CA ALA A 47 -5.86 -13.29 0.87
C ALA A 47 -6.13 -13.86 2.27
N GLY A 48 -7.22 -14.62 2.45
CA GLY A 48 -7.64 -15.08 3.77
C GLY A 48 -8.18 -13.95 4.66
N TRP A 49 -8.81 -12.93 4.04
CA TRP A 49 -9.33 -11.73 4.64
C TRP A 49 -10.85 -11.71 4.72
N ASP A 50 -11.40 -10.74 5.47
CA ASP A 50 -12.83 -10.56 5.66
C ASP A 50 -13.38 -9.30 4.97
N PHE A 51 -12.53 -8.29 4.72
CA PHE A 51 -12.99 -6.95 4.34
C PHE A 51 -12.47 -6.48 2.99
N LEU A 52 -11.15 -6.48 2.78
CA LEU A 52 -10.51 -5.74 1.71
C LEU A 52 -10.38 -6.53 0.41
N SER A 53 -10.85 -5.94 -0.68
CA SER A 53 -10.48 -6.32 -2.05
C SER A 53 -9.60 -5.23 -2.67
N PHE A 54 -8.66 -5.64 -3.51
CA PHE A 54 -7.77 -4.71 -4.22
C PHE A 54 -7.37 -5.29 -5.57
N ALA A 55 -7.45 -4.48 -6.63
CA ALA A 55 -6.96 -4.85 -7.95
C ALA A 55 -6.22 -3.69 -8.61
N VAL A 56 -5.27 -4.01 -9.47
CA VAL A 56 -4.65 -3.07 -10.41
C VAL A 56 -5.01 -3.50 -11.82
N ILE A 57 -5.51 -2.55 -12.59
CA ILE A 57 -6.05 -2.78 -13.94
C ILE A 57 -5.36 -1.80 -14.89
N GLU A 58 -4.94 -2.30 -16.05
CA GLU A 58 -4.41 -1.51 -17.15
C GLU A 58 -5.24 -1.76 -18.40
N LEU A 59 -5.95 -0.73 -18.86
CA LEU A 59 -6.77 -0.77 -20.07
C LEU A 59 -6.02 -0.14 -21.24
N GLN A 60 -6.00 -0.83 -22.37
CA GLN A 60 -5.52 -0.28 -23.64
C GLN A 60 -6.59 0.62 -24.27
N PRO A 61 -6.23 1.48 -25.24
CA PRO A 61 -7.21 2.22 -26.03
C PRO A 61 -8.32 1.35 -26.57
N GLY A 62 -9.58 1.74 -26.38
CA GLY A 62 -10.77 0.99 -26.77
C GLY A 62 -11.25 -0.06 -25.78
N GLU A 63 -10.48 -0.36 -24.73
CA GLU A 63 -10.87 -1.34 -23.72
C GLU A 63 -11.77 -0.76 -22.63
N SER A 64 -12.46 -1.64 -21.93
CA SER A 64 -13.29 -1.31 -20.78
C SER A 64 -13.21 -2.36 -19.69
N HIS A 65 -13.36 -1.91 -18.44
CA HIS A 65 -13.53 -2.76 -17.27
C HIS A 65 -14.87 -2.47 -16.60
N ARG A 66 -15.56 -3.51 -16.12
CA ARG A 66 -16.85 -3.38 -15.42
C ARG A 66 -16.78 -4.06 -14.07
N ALA A 67 -17.32 -3.38 -13.06
CA ALA A 67 -17.48 -3.91 -11.72
C ALA A 67 -18.87 -3.55 -11.19
N GLN A 68 -19.46 -4.45 -10.43
CA GLN A 68 -20.66 -4.21 -9.65
C GLN A 68 -20.52 -5.01 -8.36
N LEU A 69 -20.50 -4.32 -7.25
CA LEU A 69 -20.30 -4.89 -5.92
C LEU A 69 -21.52 -4.51 -5.07
N ASP A 70 -22.36 -5.49 -4.77
CA ASP A 70 -23.69 -5.24 -4.22
C ASP A 70 -23.66 -4.76 -2.77
N ASP A 71 -22.62 -5.10 -2.03
CA ASP A 71 -22.45 -4.85 -0.58
C ASP A 71 -21.16 -4.10 -0.22
N GLN A 72 -20.45 -3.52 -1.20
CA GLN A 72 -19.16 -2.90 -0.97
C GLN A 72 -19.08 -1.46 -1.48
N GLU A 73 -18.56 -0.56 -0.65
CA GLU A 73 -18.05 0.73 -1.14
C GLU A 73 -16.77 0.52 -1.92
N THR A 74 -16.51 1.38 -2.89
CA THR A 74 -15.36 1.24 -3.81
C THR A 74 -14.66 2.59 -3.99
N ALA A 75 -13.33 2.55 -4.07
CA ALA A 75 -12.52 3.69 -4.45
C ALA A 75 -11.65 3.34 -5.68
N ILE A 76 -11.59 4.27 -6.65
CA ILE A 76 -10.81 4.14 -7.88
C ILE A 76 -9.75 5.23 -7.90
N VAL A 77 -8.48 4.83 -7.99
CA VAL A 77 -7.31 5.72 -7.96
C VAL A 77 -6.54 5.58 -9.27
N PRO A 78 -6.42 6.64 -10.09
CA PRO A 78 -5.59 6.61 -11.28
C PRO A 78 -4.10 6.50 -10.90
N LEU A 79 -3.37 5.66 -11.61
CA LEU A 79 -1.92 5.46 -11.44
C LEU A 79 -1.15 6.14 -12.60
N SER A 80 -1.62 5.94 -13.83
CA SER A 80 -1.06 6.61 -15.03
C SER A 80 -2.05 6.59 -16.19
N GLY A 81 -1.93 7.54 -17.12
CA GLY A 81 -2.80 7.65 -18.30
C GLY A 81 -4.09 8.39 -18.02
N ALA A 82 -5.11 8.17 -18.85
CA ALA A 82 -6.41 8.81 -18.75
C ALA A 82 -7.54 7.84 -19.11
N GLY A 83 -8.65 7.94 -18.38
CA GLY A 83 -9.85 7.13 -18.61
C GLY A 83 -11.10 7.80 -18.05
N ILE A 84 -12.24 7.25 -18.41
CA ILE A 84 -13.56 7.71 -17.99
C ILE A 84 -14.16 6.66 -17.07
N VAL A 85 -14.57 7.08 -15.87
CA VAL A 85 -15.33 6.27 -14.92
C VAL A 85 -16.80 6.67 -15.03
N THR A 86 -17.67 5.71 -15.31
CA THR A 86 -19.13 5.87 -15.25
C THR A 86 -19.64 5.07 -14.07
N ALA A 87 -20.32 5.74 -13.13
CA ALA A 87 -20.89 5.15 -11.93
C ALA A 87 -22.39 5.51 -11.86
N ASP A 88 -23.29 4.54 -12.05
CA ASP A 88 -24.74 4.73 -12.13
C ASP A 88 -25.18 5.91 -13.02
N GLY A 89 -24.48 6.11 -14.14
CA GLY A 89 -24.74 7.17 -15.11
C GLY A 89 -24.05 8.51 -14.83
N GLU A 90 -23.43 8.70 -13.67
CA GLU A 90 -22.52 9.82 -13.43
C GLU A 90 -21.17 9.55 -14.09
N VAL A 91 -20.59 10.58 -14.72
CA VAL A 91 -19.38 10.46 -15.54
C VAL A 91 -18.25 11.28 -14.93
N PHE A 92 -17.10 10.64 -14.73
CA PHE A 92 -15.90 11.25 -14.16
C PHE A 92 -14.71 11.01 -15.09
N GLU A 93 -14.00 12.06 -15.43
CA GLU A 93 -12.74 11.98 -16.16
C GLU A 93 -11.58 11.86 -15.15
N LEU A 94 -10.85 10.76 -15.22
CA LEU A 94 -9.65 10.57 -14.41
C LEU A 94 -8.42 10.60 -15.30
N SER A 95 -7.38 11.32 -14.85
CA SER A 95 -6.09 11.33 -15.54
C SER A 95 -4.96 11.52 -14.54
N ARG A 96 -3.81 10.95 -14.86
CA ARG A 96 -2.58 11.12 -14.09
C ARG A 96 -1.37 10.85 -14.96
N THR A 97 -0.44 11.80 -15.04
CA THR A 97 0.81 11.59 -15.78
C THR A 97 1.68 10.55 -15.07
N SER A 98 1.87 10.71 -13.76
CA SER A 98 2.65 9.80 -12.92
C SER A 98 2.28 9.98 -11.45
N VAL A 99 2.38 8.90 -10.69
CA VAL A 99 2.22 8.95 -9.23
C VAL A 99 3.28 9.83 -8.55
N PHE A 100 4.45 10.06 -9.18
CA PHE A 100 5.51 10.91 -8.65
C PHE A 100 5.38 12.38 -9.04
N GLU A 101 4.45 12.75 -9.92
CA GLU A 101 4.28 14.12 -10.42
C GLU A 101 2.99 14.76 -9.95
N GLN A 102 1.94 13.98 -9.73
CA GLN A 102 0.60 14.50 -9.47
C GLN A 102 -0.08 13.74 -8.33
N MET A 103 -0.85 14.46 -7.51
CA MET A 103 -1.83 13.86 -6.61
C MET A 103 -3.03 13.33 -7.41
N PRO A 104 -3.68 12.25 -6.98
CA PRO A 104 -4.82 11.70 -7.71
C PRO A 104 -6.11 12.51 -7.47
N HIS A 105 -6.98 12.53 -8.48
CA HIS A 105 -8.42 12.63 -8.29
C HIS A 105 -8.94 11.21 -8.12
N ILE A 106 -9.81 10.94 -7.18
CA ILE A 106 -10.35 9.59 -6.99
C ILE A 106 -11.88 9.58 -7.08
N VAL A 107 -12.43 8.51 -7.61
CA VAL A 107 -13.88 8.28 -7.59
C VAL A 107 -14.22 7.34 -6.45
N TYR A 108 -15.13 7.76 -5.59
CA TYR A 108 -15.73 6.96 -4.53
C TYR A 108 -17.16 6.57 -4.93
N THR A 109 -17.54 5.32 -4.70
CA THR A 109 -18.89 4.82 -4.92
C THR A 109 -19.39 4.01 -3.72
N PRO A 110 -20.69 4.14 -3.36
CA PRO A 110 -21.32 3.28 -2.37
C PRO A 110 -21.61 1.87 -2.94
N PRO A 111 -22.10 0.92 -2.08
CA PRO A 111 -22.64 -0.37 -2.52
C PRO A 111 -23.67 -0.27 -3.63
N ALA A 112 -23.85 -1.36 -4.38
CA ALA A 112 -24.81 -1.55 -5.45
C ALA A 112 -24.62 -0.61 -6.66
N THR A 113 -23.51 0.12 -6.74
CA THR A 113 -23.19 1.00 -7.87
C THR A 113 -22.63 0.20 -9.05
N ALA A 114 -23.22 0.36 -10.23
CA ALA A 114 -22.67 -0.19 -11.48
C ALA A 114 -21.53 0.71 -11.98
N ILE A 115 -20.31 0.17 -12.00
CA ILE A 115 -19.10 0.89 -12.42
C ILE A 115 -18.64 0.41 -13.78
N THR A 116 -18.32 1.33 -14.68
CA THR A 116 -17.63 1.05 -15.94
C THR A 116 -16.46 2.02 -16.08
N VAL A 117 -15.25 1.50 -16.28
CA VAL A 117 -14.06 2.29 -16.62
C VAL A 117 -13.74 2.06 -18.09
N THR A 118 -13.54 3.12 -18.87
CA THR A 118 -13.27 3.03 -20.31
C THR A 118 -12.09 3.89 -20.71
N VAL A 119 -11.37 3.45 -21.75
CA VAL A 119 -10.37 4.24 -22.47
C VAL A 119 -10.87 4.47 -23.89
N GLY A 120 -10.82 5.71 -24.38
CA GLY A 120 -11.24 6.03 -25.73
C GLY A 120 -10.39 5.31 -26.78
N GLU A 121 -10.98 4.96 -27.93
CA GLU A 121 -10.26 4.28 -29.04
C GLU A 121 -9.10 5.15 -29.57
N GLU A 122 -9.25 6.48 -29.53
CA GLU A 122 -8.24 7.45 -30.00
C GLU A 122 -7.24 7.90 -28.92
N ALA A 123 -7.22 7.24 -27.74
CA ALA A 123 -6.29 7.58 -26.69
C ALA A 123 -4.85 7.20 -27.07
N ASP A 124 -3.89 8.07 -26.75
CA ASP A 124 -2.48 7.87 -27.09
C ASP A 124 -1.76 6.84 -26.21
N CYS A 125 -2.34 6.50 -25.05
CA CYS A 125 -1.74 5.60 -24.07
C CYS A 125 -2.78 4.80 -23.29
N SER A 126 -2.32 3.75 -22.60
CA SER A 126 -3.14 2.97 -21.67
C SER A 126 -3.54 3.79 -20.45
N PHE A 127 -4.57 3.36 -19.75
CA PHE A 127 -4.98 3.86 -18.45
C PHE A 127 -4.78 2.79 -17.39
N GLU A 128 -3.86 3.04 -16.46
CA GLU A 128 -3.62 2.18 -15.31
C GLU A 128 -4.26 2.80 -14.06
N PHE A 129 -5.03 1.98 -13.34
CA PHE A 129 -5.70 2.41 -12.11
C PHE A 129 -5.76 1.29 -11.08
N ALA A 130 -5.80 1.69 -9.81
CA ALA A 130 -6.14 0.80 -8.71
C ALA A 130 -7.63 0.93 -8.39
N ILE A 131 -8.26 -0.19 -8.04
CA ILE A 131 -9.62 -0.28 -7.53
C ILE A 131 -9.61 -1.13 -6.26
N GLY A 132 -10.20 -0.64 -5.19
CA GLY A 132 -10.31 -1.38 -3.94
C GLY A 132 -11.65 -1.17 -3.30
N SER A 133 -12.15 -2.18 -2.60
CA SER A 133 -13.51 -2.24 -2.09
C SER A 133 -13.56 -2.86 -0.70
N ALA A 134 -14.56 -2.47 0.08
CA ALA A 134 -14.82 -3.04 1.41
C ALA A 134 -16.34 -3.05 1.71
N PRO A 135 -16.84 -3.97 2.55
CA PRO A 135 -18.25 -4.03 2.92
C PRO A 135 -18.74 -2.71 3.54
N ALA A 136 -19.90 -2.23 3.09
CA ALA A 136 -20.49 -0.96 3.49
C ALA A 136 -22.03 -1.00 3.42
N GLU A 137 -22.70 0.00 4.06
CA GLU A 137 -24.15 0.10 4.12
C GLU A 137 -24.74 1.13 3.12
N GLY A 138 -23.90 1.92 2.44
CA GLY A 138 -24.32 2.90 1.45
C GLY A 138 -24.63 4.28 2.03
N LYS A 139 -23.89 4.72 3.03
CA LYS A 139 -24.11 5.99 3.73
C LYS A 139 -23.71 7.22 2.91
N TYR A 140 -22.68 7.09 2.09
CA TYR A 140 -22.12 8.23 1.37
C TYR A 140 -22.38 8.13 -0.13
N PRO A 141 -22.63 9.26 -0.83
CA PRO A 141 -22.96 9.26 -2.26
C PRO A 141 -21.75 9.01 -3.15
N ILE A 142 -22.03 8.69 -4.42
CA ILE A 142 -21.04 8.74 -5.50
C ILE A 142 -20.43 10.14 -5.55
N ARG A 143 -19.10 10.23 -5.70
CA ARG A 143 -18.41 11.52 -5.81
C ARG A 143 -16.98 11.41 -6.32
N LEU A 144 -16.53 12.51 -6.93
CA LEU A 144 -15.12 12.78 -7.15
C LEU A 144 -14.53 13.42 -5.89
N ILE A 145 -13.37 12.92 -5.45
CA ILE A 145 -12.58 13.50 -4.37
C ILE A 145 -11.36 14.15 -4.99
N GLU A 146 -11.27 15.45 -4.79
CA GLU A 146 -10.24 16.31 -5.37
C GLU A 146 -8.97 16.37 -4.49
N PRO A 147 -7.78 16.56 -5.07
CA PRO A 147 -6.52 16.72 -4.32
C PRO A 147 -6.60 17.78 -3.20
N ALA A 148 -7.35 18.87 -3.44
CA ALA A 148 -7.51 19.96 -2.46
C ALA A 148 -8.22 19.55 -1.17
N GLN A 149 -8.95 18.43 -1.18
CA GLN A 149 -9.63 17.88 -0.01
C GLN A 149 -8.71 16.98 0.84
N MET A 150 -7.59 16.56 0.28
CA MET A 150 -6.67 15.60 0.86
C MET A 150 -5.68 16.28 1.80
N LYS A 151 -5.58 15.77 3.03
CA LYS A 151 -4.55 16.20 3.97
C LYS A 151 -3.19 15.68 3.51
N GLN A 152 -2.17 16.52 3.61
CA GLN A 152 -0.77 16.15 3.43
C GLN A 152 -0.03 16.32 4.75
N GLU A 153 0.87 15.40 5.06
CA GLU A 153 1.74 15.53 6.23
C GLU A 153 3.10 14.90 6.01
N LEU A 154 4.09 15.40 6.75
CA LEU A 154 5.41 14.83 6.83
C LEU A 154 5.50 14.02 8.12
N ARG A 155 5.93 12.76 8.03
CA ARG A 155 6.09 11.85 9.18
C ARG A 155 7.51 11.39 9.32
N GLY A 156 7.90 11.13 10.58
CA GLY A 156 9.23 10.63 10.92
C GLY A 156 10.33 11.68 10.79
N GLY A 157 11.56 11.21 10.70
CA GLY A 157 12.76 12.04 10.59
C GLY A 157 13.97 11.19 10.23
N GLY A 158 15.13 11.82 9.99
CA GLY A 158 16.37 11.11 9.68
C GLY A 158 16.19 10.11 8.53
N GLN A 159 16.51 8.85 8.81
CA GLN A 159 16.40 7.74 7.83
C GLN A 159 14.97 7.19 7.67
N ALA A 160 13.97 7.74 8.39
CA ALA A 160 12.58 7.30 8.32
C ALA A 160 11.60 8.45 7.99
N TYR A 161 12.10 9.46 7.29
CA TYR A 161 11.32 10.58 6.80
C TYR A 161 10.48 10.18 5.60
N ARG A 162 9.17 10.56 5.61
CA ARG A 162 8.24 10.28 4.52
C ARG A 162 7.16 11.35 4.40
N HIS A 163 6.62 11.50 3.20
CA HIS A 163 5.45 12.32 2.91
C HIS A 163 4.22 11.44 2.76
N VAL A 164 3.12 11.78 3.43
CA VAL A 164 1.86 11.03 3.45
C VAL A 164 0.72 11.89 2.93
N ASN A 165 0.06 11.45 1.87
CA ASN A 165 -1.21 11.99 1.40
C ASN A 165 -2.36 11.14 1.92
N HIS A 166 -3.31 11.75 2.61
CA HIS A 166 -4.54 11.13 3.10
C HIS A 166 -5.58 11.15 1.98
N VAL A 167 -5.52 10.14 1.09
CA VAL A 167 -6.31 10.13 -0.15
C VAL A 167 -7.79 9.85 0.11
N LEU A 168 -8.09 8.90 1.01
CA LEU A 168 -9.44 8.62 1.50
C LEU A 168 -9.36 8.27 3.00
N ALA A 169 -8.95 9.22 3.81
CA ALA A 169 -8.84 9.07 5.26
C ALA A 169 -9.50 10.27 5.94
N PRO A 170 -9.94 10.17 7.19
CA PRO A 170 -10.53 11.30 7.89
C PRO A 170 -9.69 12.58 7.76
N PRO A 171 -10.31 13.74 7.45
CA PRO A 171 -11.76 14.02 7.53
C PRO A 171 -12.57 13.69 6.28
N ILE A 172 -12.01 13.08 5.23
CA ILE A 172 -12.76 12.66 4.04
C ILE A 172 -13.64 11.47 4.43
N ASP A 173 -14.94 11.59 4.16
CA ASP A 173 -15.91 10.57 4.53
C ASP A 173 -15.74 9.29 3.67
N ALA A 174 -15.91 8.14 4.28
CA ALA A 174 -16.18 6.82 3.72
C ALA A 174 -16.65 5.93 4.86
N GLU A 175 -17.16 4.74 4.59
CA GLU A 175 -17.64 3.90 5.67
C GLU A 175 -16.54 3.05 6.30
N ARG A 176 -15.72 2.38 5.51
CA ARG A 176 -14.67 1.46 5.98
C ARG A 176 -13.32 1.69 5.34
N LEU A 177 -13.27 2.02 4.05
CA LEU A 177 -12.04 2.21 3.32
C LEU A 177 -11.18 3.35 3.88
N ILE A 178 -9.87 3.10 3.99
CA ILE A 178 -8.85 4.10 4.29
C ILE A 178 -7.78 3.99 3.21
N LEU A 179 -7.42 5.11 2.57
CA LEU A 179 -6.40 5.14 1.54
C LEU A 179 -5.33 6.19 1.85
N TYR A 180 -4.08 5.76 1.68
CA TYR A 180 -2.92 6.66 1.74
C TYR A 180 -2.03 6.47 0.51
N GLU A 181 -1.43 7.57 0.06
CA GLU A 181 -0.22 7.52 -0.77
C GLU A 181 0.97 7.99 0.05
N VAL A 182 1.99 7.17 0.13
CA VAL A 182 3.17 7.46 0.94
C VAL A 182 4.42 7.50 0.06
N TYR A 183 5.14 8.61 0.14
CA TYR A 183 6.36 8.86 -0.63
C TYR A 183 7.57 8.78 0.28
N VAL A 184 8.50 7.92 -0.08
CA VAL A 184 9.68 7.59 0.72
C VAL A 184 10.92 7.84 -0.13
N PRO A 185 11.83 8.71 0.32
CA PRO A 185 13.08 8.94 -0.39
C PRO A 185 13.90 7.65 -0.52
N ARG A 186 14.69 7.56 -1.58
CA ARG A 186 15.63 6.45 -1.78
C ARG A 186 16.54 6.26 -0.57
N GLY A 187 16.77 5.00 -0.20
CA GLY A 187 17.61 4.61 0.94
C GLY A 187 17.00 4.86 2.32
N THR A 188 15.72 5.27 2.40
CA THR A 188 15.06 5.54 3.68
C THR A 188 13.91 4.57 3.95
N TRP A 189 13.45 4.57 5.22
CA TRP A 189 12.44 3.66 5.74
C TRP A 189 11.06 4.28 5.81
N SER A 190 10.05 3.43 5.74
CA SER A 190 8.67 3.72 6.10
C SER A 190 8.17 2.71 7.14
N GLY A 191 7.13 3.12 7.92
CA GLY A 191 6.61 2.27 8.98
C GLY A 191 7.54 2.18 10.20
N TRP A 192 8.38 3.18 10.42
CA TRP A 192 9.27 3.26 11.57
C TRP A 192 8.71 4.29 12.60
N ALA A 193 8.57 4.00 13.92
CA ALA A 193 8.83 2.69 14.50
C ALA A 193 7.88 1.63 13.92
N PRO A 194 8.32 0.34 13.89
CA PRO A 194 7.48 -0.75 13.43
C PRO A 194 6.18 -0.82 14.24
N HIS A 195 5.09 -1.10 13.57
CA HIS A 195 3.76 -1.10 14.20
C HIS A 195 2.87 -2.19 13.60
N CYS A 196 1.84 -2.55 14.33
CA CYS A 196 0.78 -3.45 13.87
C CYS A 196 -0.61 -2.84 14.11
N HIS A 197 -1.59 -3.34 13.39
CA HIS A 197 -3.00 -3.02 13.52
C HIS A 197 -3.83 -4.28 13.23
N ASP A 198 -3.51 -5.36 13.93
CA ASP A 198 -4.08 -6.69 13.79
C ASP A 198 -4.90 -7.12 15.02
N GLY A 199 -5.44 -6.14 15.76
CA GLY A 199 -6.21 -6.35 16.99
C GLY A 199 -5.34 -6.51 18.24
N ARG A 200 -4.01 -6.51 18.12
CA ARG A 200 -3.10 -6.64 19.25
C ARG A 200 -3.10 -5.37 20.12
N ASP A 201 -3.04 -5.56 21.44
CA ASP A 201 -2.90 -4.50 22.46
C ASP A 201 -3.88 -3.33 22.28
N GLY A 202 -5.10 -3.63 21.81
CA GLY A 202 -6.17 -2.66 21.59
C GLY A 202 -6.03 -1.86 20.29
N SER A 203 -5.11 -2.22 19.40
CA SER A 203 -5.14 -1.73 18.03
C SER A 203 -6.37 -2.29 17.29
N PRO A 204 -6.97 -1.54 16.34
CA PRO A 204 -8.03 -2.09 15.52
C PRO A 204 -7.49 -3.20 14.61
N TYR A 205 -8.35 -4.13 14.22
CA TYR A 205 -8.03 -5.06 13.14
C TYR A 205 -8.21 -4.34 11.80
N LEU A 206 -7.13 -4.28 11.00
CA LEU A 206 -7.11 -3.74 9.64
C LEU A 206 -6.32 -4.66 8.72
N GLU A 207 -6.91 -4.96 7.60
CA GLU A 207 -6.25 -5.57 6.45
C GLU A 207 -5.63 -4.47 5.60
N GLU A 208 -4.43 -4.67 5.09
CA GLU A 208 -3.69 -3.64 4.38
C GLU A 208 -2.92 -4.17 3.19
N VAL A 209 -3.01 -3.47 2.05
CA VAL A 209 -2.21 -3.68 0.85
C VAL A 209 -1.19 -2.55 0.72
N TYR A 210 0.06 -2.91 0.44
CA TYR A 210 1.12 -2.01 -0.03
C TYR A 210 1.36 -2.26 -1.52
N TYR A 211 0.88 -1.38 -2.39
CA TYR A 211 1.18 -1.41 -3.82
C TYR A 211 2.32 -0.45 -4.15
N PHE A 212 3.44 -0.96 -4.65
CA PHE A 212 4.67 -0.19 -4.80
C PHE A 212 4.87 0.37 -6.20
N ARG A 213 5.28 1.65 -6.26
CA ARG A 213 5.81 2.30 -7.46
C ARG A 213 7.19 2.86 -7.12
N LEU A 214 8.11 2.79 -8.09
CA LEU A 214 9.50 3.18 -7.91
C LEU A 214 9.94 4.17 -9.00
N ASP A 215 10.77 5.14 -8.62
CA ASP A 215 11.38 6.09 -9.54
C ASP A 215 12.89 6.24 -9.26
N PRO A 216 13.77 5.80 -10.20
CA PRO A 216 13.49 5.01 -11.40
C PRO A 216 12.95 3.60 -11.10
N GLY A 217 12.15 3.04 -12.03
CA GLY A 217 11.39 1.80 -11.85
C GLY A 217 12.20 0.50 -11.78
N ASN A 218 13.53 0.56 -11.96
CA ASN A 218 14.40 -0.61 -11.93
C ASN A 218 14.96 -0.96 -10.53
N GLY A 219 14.49 -0.26 -9.49
CA GLY A 219 14.86 -0.53 -8.11
C GLY A 219 14.07 -1.68 -7.46
N PHE A 220 14.16 -1.74 -6.15
CA PHE A 220 13.40 -2.67 -5.32
C PHE A 220 13.11 -2.09 -3.94
N VAL A 221 12.14 -2.68 -3.27
CA VAL A 221 11.79 -2.41 -1.87
C VAL A 221 11.99 -3.69 -1.07
N MET A 222 12.48 -3.58 0.16
CA MET A 222 12.36 -4.67 1.12
C MET A 222 11.28 -4.31 2.13
N GLN A 223 10.33 -5.21 2.34
CA GLN A 223 9.32 -5.13 3.39
C GLN A 223 9.42 -6.33 4.29
N ARG A 224 9.43 -6.10 5.60
CA ARG A 224 9.38 -7.14 6.62
C ARG A 224 8.05 -7.08 7.35
N ASN A 225 7.41 -8.25 7.48
CA ASN A 225 6.23 -8.46 8.32
C ASN A 225 6.60 -9.51 9.37
N TRP A 226 6.37 -9.23 10.67
CA TRP A 226 6.77 -10.16 11.73
C TRP A 226 5.91 -10.03 12.99
N ARG A 227 5.94 -11.10 13.80
CA ARG A 227 5.43 -11.11 15.17
C ARG A 227 6.49 -11.73 16.08
N ASP A 228 6.54 -11.23 17.29
CA ASP A 228 7.46 -11.70 18.33
C ASP A 228 6.87 -12.81 19.20
N ASP A 229 5.54 -12.96 19.19
CA ASP A 229 4.77 -13.98 19.94
C ASP A 229 4.39 -15.20 19.10
N GLU A 230 4.71 -15.20 17.80
CA GLU A 230 4.49 -16.30 16.87
C GLU A 230 5.74 -16.60 16.05
N ASP A 231 5.83 -17.80 15.45
CA ASP A 231 6.85 -18.13 14.45
C ASP A 231 6.52 -17.51 13.08
N PHE A 232 6.44 -16.15 13.07
CA PHE A 232 6.11 -15.37 11.87
C PHE A 232 7.13 -14.24 11.68
N ASP A 233 7.98 -14.38 10.67
CA ASP A 233 8.99 -13.38 10.28
C ASP A 233 9.29 -13.54 8.79
N GLU A 234 8.72 -12.67 7.96
CA GLU A 234 8.82 -12.74 6.51
C GLU A 234 9.45 -11.46 5.95
N LEU A 235 10.34 -11.63 4.99
CA LEU A 235 10.99 -10.55 4.26
C LEU A 235 10.67 -10.67 2.77
N PHE A 236 10.02 -9.66 2.23
CA PHE A 236 9.64 -9.56 0.82
C PHE A 236 10.55 -8.60 0.08
N ALA A 237 10.96 -8.97 -1.14
CA ALA A 237 11.62 -8.08 -2.08
C ALA A 237 10.64 -7.72 -3.20
N ALA A 238 10.01 -6.56 -3.08
CA ALA A 238 9.02 -6.07 -4.05
C ALA A 238 9.67 -5.15 -5.10
N ARG A 239 9.12 -5.16 -6.32
CA ARG A 239 9.53 -4.33 -7.45
C ARG A 239 8.46 -3.31 -7.81
N ASN A 240 8.77 -2.47 -8.80
CA ASN A 240 7.80 -1.55 -9.37
C ASN A 240 6.58 -2.29 -9.91
N GLY A 241 5.37 -1.89 -9.48
CA GLY A 241 4.11 -2.52 -9.87
C GLY A 241 3.78 -3.81 -9.11
N GLU A 242 4.49 -4.14 -8.02
CA GLU A 242 4.17 -5.29 -7.17
C GLU A 242 3.49 -4.84 -5.87
N ALA A 243 2.75 -5.74 -5.24
CA ALA A 243 2.07 -5.52 -3.98
C ALA A 243 2.54 -6.51 -2.91
N VAL A 244 2.55 -6.05 -1.65
CA VAL A 244 2.75 -6.88 -0.46
C VAL A 244 1.55 -6.70 0.46
N LEU A 245 1.03 -7.81 0.97
CA LEU A 245 -0.07 -7.83 1.92
C LEU A 245 0.45 -7.79 3.34
N VAL A 246 -0.15 -6.94 4.18
CA VAL A 246 0.04 -6.97 5.63
C VAL A 246 -1.11 -7.76 6.22
N THR A 247 -0.87 -9.04 6.44
CA THR A 247 -1.87 -9.96 6.97
C THR A 247 -1.94 -9.92 8.49
N LYS A 248 -0.81 -9.65 9.14
CA LYS A 248 -0.68 -9.51 10.59
C LYS A 248 0.70 -9.00 10.97
N GLY A 249 0.81 -8.57 12.21
CA GLY A 249 2.07 -8.27 12.89
C GLY A 249 2.65 -6.90 12.56
N TYR A 250 3.82 -6.69 13.13
CA TYR A 250 4.63 -5.52 12.84
C TYR A 250 5.08 -5.53 11.39
N HIS A 251 5.16 -4.35 10.80
CA HIS A 251 5.65 -4.21 9.44
C HIS A 251 6.42 -2.90 9.24
N SER A 252 7.36 -2.95 8.32
CA SER A 252 8.11 -1.79 7.84
C SER A 252 8.72 -2.06 6.47
N SER A 253 9.00 -1.01 5.70
CA SER A 253 9.59 -1.12 4.37
C SER A 253 10.74 -0.14 4.18
N VAL A 254 11.68 -0.48 3.29
CA VAL A 254 12.80 0.37 2.92
C VAL A 254 13.00 0.41 1.42
N ALA A 255 13.19 1.61 0.88
CA ALA A 255 13.53 1.81 -0.52
C ALA A 255 15.03 1.51 -0.76
N CYS A 256 15.37 0.87 -1.89
CA CYS A 256 16.77 0.75 -2.26
C CYS A 256 17.43 2.12 -2.47
N PRO A 257 18.80 2.22 -2.39
CA PRO A 257 19.49 3.52 -2.50
C PRO A 257 19.37 4.21 -3.87
N THR A 258 18.88 3.52 -4.89
CA THR A 258 18.83 4.01 -6.26
C THR A 258 17.45 4.50 -6.71
N SER A 259 16.38 4.20 -5.96
CA SER A 259 15.01 4.55 -6.37
C SER A 259 14.22 5.13 -5.21
N HIS A 260 13.51 6.23 -5.46
CA HIS A 260 12.43 6.67 -4.58
C HIS A 260 11.31 5.64 -4.62
N MET A 261 10.60 5.50 -3.52
CA MET A 261 9.45 4.62 -3.39
C MET A 261 8.20 5.45 -3.14
N MET A 262 7.14 5.14 -3.87
CA MET A 262 5.77 5.47 -3.50
C MET A 262 5.05 4.16 -3.24
N PHE A 263 4.23 4.11 -2.22
CA PHE A 263 3.25 3.04 -2.11
C PHE A 263 1.85 3.59 -1.89
N LEU A 264 0.90 2.95 -2.55
CA LEU A 264 -0.52 3.16 -2.35
C LEU A 264 -1.01 2.11 -1.35
N ASN A 265 -1.51 2.59 -0.21
CA ASN A 265 -2.17 1.74 0.76
C ASN A 265 -3.68 1.76 0.54
N TYR A 266 -4.28 0.59 0.55
CA TYR A 266 -5.68 0.38 0.82
C TYR A 266 -5.80 -0.40 2.11
N LEU A 267 -6.63 0.09 3.02
CA LEU A 267 -6.92 -0.55 4.28
C LEU A 267 -8.43 -0.65 4.49
N ALA A 268 -8.85 -1.74 5.11
CA ALA A 268 -10.21 -1.90 5.60
C ALA A 268 -10.20 -2.82 6.85
N GLY A 269 -11.16 -2.62 7.74
CA GLY A 269 -11.25 -3.44 8.94
C GLY A 269 -12.54 -3.20 9.70
N GLU A 270 -12.50 -3.35 11.02
CA GLU A 270 -13.69 -3.33 11.88
C GLU A 270 -14.27 -1.94 12.18
N LEU A 271 -13.46 -0.86 12.00
CA LEU A 271 -13.89 0.50 12.33
C LEU A 271 -14.62 1.18 11.17
N TYR A 272 -15.64 1.95 11.52
CA TYR A 272 -16.54 2.64 10.58
C TYR A 272 -16.47 4.15 10.69
N ASP A 273 -16.84 4.83 9.61
CA ASP A 273 -17.13 6.28 9.56
C ASP A 273 -16.00 7.15 10.16
N SER A 274 -16.37 8.00 11.10
CA SER A 274 -15.44 8.90 11.79
C SER A 274 -14.48 8.17 12.75
N GLU A 275 -14.75 6.89 13.06
CA GLU A 275 -13.86 6.06 13.88
C GLU A 275 -12.79 5.36 13.05
N ARG A 276 -12.90 5.40 11.72
CA ARG A 276 -11.87 4.89 10.81
C ARG A 276 -10.54 5.56 11.10
N ARG A 277 -9.57 4.79 11.51
CA ARG A 277 -8.22 5.25 11.85
C ARG A 277 -7.26 4.09 11.86
N THR A 278 -6.00 4.41 11.82
CA THR A 278 -4.89 3.46 11.95
C THR A 278 -4.10 3.77 13.23
N PRO A 279 -4.69 3.60 14.45
CA PRO A 279 -3.93 3.74 15.67
C PRO A 279 -3.01 2.54 15.80
N PRO A 280 -1.69 2.70 15.60
CA PRO A 280 -0.79 1.56 15.62
C PRO A 280 -0.53 1.10 17.05
N CYS A 281 -0.32 -0.22 17.20
CA CYS A 281 0.43 -0.78 18.30
C CYS A 281 1.90 -0.82 17.88
N PHE A 282 2.75 -0.01 18.51
CA PHE A 282 4.17 0.04 18.19
C PHE A 282 4.96 -1.08 18.87
N ASP A 283 6.00 -1.55 18.20
CA ASP A 283 7.06 -2.31 18.85
C ASP A 283 7.83 -1.39 19.80
N GLU A 284 7.64 -1.60 21.10
CA GLU A 284 8.18 -0.73 22.15
C GLU A 284 9.72 -0.63 22.11
N ALA A 285 10.40 -1.65 21.60
CA ALA A 285 11.86 -1.65 21.48
C ALA A 285 12.39 -0.53 20.58
N PHE A 286 11.55 0.01 19.69
CA PHE A 286 11.93 1.02 18.70
C PHE A 286 11.27 2.38 18.93
N THR A 287 10.34 2.54 19.87
CA THR A 287 9.58 3.80 20.06
C THR A 287 10.44 4.98 20.50
N TRP A 288 11.59 4.74 21.11
CA TRP A 288 12.54 5.77 21.56
C TRP A 288 12.96 6.72 20.43
N ILE A 289 12.89 6.26 19.16
CA ILE A 289 13.31 7.08 18.00
C ILE A 289 12.35 8.26 17.76
N HIS A 290 11.11 8.18 18.23
CA HIS A 290 10.14 9.28 18.08
C HIS A 290 10.56 10.56 18.80
N ASP A 291 11.32 10.43 19.88
CA ASP A 291 11.80 11.56 20.67
C ASP A 291 13.06 12.21 20.06
N ASN A 292 13.86 11.42 19.34
CA ASN A 292 15.09 11.94 18.72
C ASN A 292 15.57 11.07 17.55
N TRP A 293 15.23 11.49 16.34
CA TRP A 293 15.61 10.81 15.11
C TRP A 293 17.12 10.81 14.81
N ASP A 294 17.88 11.72 15.41
CA ASP A 294 19.33 11.87 15.22
C ASP A 294 20.14 11.27 16.36
N HIS A 295 19.48 10.61 17.33
CA HIS A 295 20.17 10.03 18.50
C HIS A 295 21.19 8.97 18.08
N ASN A 296 22.42 9.09 18.55
CA ASN A 296 23.55 8.22 18.20
C ASN A 296 23.84 8.12 16.69
N ALA A 297 23.53 9.14 15.91
CA ALA A 297 23.94 9.21 14.51
C ALA A 297 25.47 9.09 14.39
N TRP A 298 25.91 8.21 13.49
CA TRP A 298 27.33 7.99 13.25
C TRP A 298 27.91 9.06 12.32
N GLU A 299 29.10 9.57 12.71
CA GLU A 299 29.96 10.35 11.81
C GLU A 299 31.07 9.44 11.26
N LEU A 300 31.22 9.42 9.93
CA LEU A 300 32.28 8.63 9.28
C LEU A 300 33.54 9.46 9.08
N PRO A 301 34.73 8.85 9.19
CA PRO A 301 35.03 7.47 9.54
C PRO A 301 35.07 7.24 11.06
N VAL A 302 34.34 6.25 11.55
CA VAL A 302 34.32 5.86 12.97
C VAL A 302 35.39 4.83 13.29
N VAL A 303 35.68 3.94 12.34
CA VAL A 303 36.71 2.90 12.49
C VAL A 303 38.06 3.46 12.05
N ARG A 304 39.06 3.38 12.93
CA ARG A 304 40.43 3.82 12.70
C ARG A 304 41.36 2.63 12.69
N PRO A 305 42.49 2.65 11.93
CA PRO A 305 43.52 1.63 12.06
C PRO A 305 44.09 1.63 13.48
N PRO A 306 44.56 0.48 13.99
CA PRO A 306 45.26 0.43 15.26
C PRO A 306 46.50 1.31 15.20
N GLU A 307 46.83 1.96 16.33
CA GLU A 307 48.05 2.73 16.51
C GLU A 307 49.28 1.84 16.56
#